data_240476e7a3b56bb09896b5612eaf4b45
#
_entry.id   240476e7a3b56bb09896b5612eaf4b45
#
_cell.length_a   1.000
_cell.length_b   1.000
_cell.length_c   1.000
_cell.angle_alpha   90.00
_cell.angle_beta   90.00
_cell.angle_gamma   90.00
#
_symmetry.space_group_name_H-M   'P 1'
#
loop_
_entity.id
_entity.type
_entity.pdbx_description
1 polymer ?
#
loop_
_entity_poly.entity_id
_entity_poly.type
_entity_poly.pdbx_seq_one_letter_code
_entity_poly.pdbx_strand_id
1 'polypeptide(L)'
;MYKRQLYNIRALNLTGLDRETREREGYGRTAGAFLKDLDSADSVSELLKTCLQFQRDTGLFSLMGWYYEGDSGDSSVKVLYLSQPDSGLRREVWFSEDASNQKRVEEYKKYLTKLHENNGLSPEEAGVTVARVTDMMKDLASSTLKIEEVYDPEKTYNVCTAGEAANLYSSALPFRLLNSIFGIQEGEKTVVSQPDACRKLGSYLKEENLPLLKEYVKTCLYSDLSMMTDTASLDAAQEYQTAAGGIEKKKDFERTVSETVQEKLGFQCGRVFCETYFNEDAKQDVASIIRQIIDVYDNRLAHMEWMTESTRQEARKKLKAITVKVGYPDEWPQDKLNLVLKSPDQGGVYIDNIMEILKASQDYSFKTRHDPVDRNEWSMTPQTVNAYYNPGNNEIVFPAGILQAPFYDPQAEPVANLGGIGAVIGHEITHAFDTSGSQYDEKGNLRDWWTAQDKQHFRELAQKVIDYYDTMEVNGIQVNGTLSVTENIADLGGVSCITEIAREKGYDLKELYHAYGVIWATKYRDEYLSYIMTNDTHSPGITRVNAVLSATDDFYTAFGVREGDGMYRRPEDRPHIW
;
A
#
# COMPACT_ATOMS: atom_id res chain seq x y z
N MET A 1 15.79 24.05 -10.97
CA MET A 1 14.92 23.06 -10.32
C MET A 1 15.72 21.86 -9.85
N TYR A 2 16.40 21.11 -10.68
CA TYR A 2 17.19 19.90 -10.32
C TYR A 2 18.25 20.15 -9.22
N LYS A 3 19.02 21.23 -9.28
CA LYS A 3 19.99 21.59 -8.21
C LYS A 3 19.33 21.75 -6.83
N ARG A 4 18.07 22.21 -6.77
CA ARG A 4 17.31 22.35 -5.52
C ARG A 4 16.92 20.98 -4.97
N GLN A 5 16.57 20.03 -5.83
CA GLN A 5 16.22 18.65 -5.44
C GLN A 5 17.42 17.93 -4.83
N LEU A 6 18.59 18.00 -5.48
CA LEU A 6 19.84 17.46 -4.93
C LEU A 6 20.21 18.11 -3.60
N TYR A 7 19.97 19.43 -3.49
CA TYR A 7 20.19 20.14 -2.24
C TYR A 7 19.26 19.63 -1.13
N ASN A 8 17.96 19.43 -1.39
CA ASN A 8 17.00 18.91 -0.41
C ASN A 8 17.38 17.50 0.06
N ILE A 9 17.75 16.59 -0.85
CA ILE A 9 18.25 15.24 -0.50
C ILE A 9 19.44 15.36 0.45
N ARG A 10 20.43 16.18 0.10
CA ARG A 10 21.62 16.40 0.92
C ARG A 10 21.27 17.02 2.27
N ALA A 11 20.42 18.06 2.30
CA ALA A 11 20.03 18.73 3.53
C ALA A 11 19.31 17.79 4.50
N LEU A 12 18.36 17.00 3.99
CA LEU A 12 17.64 16.02 4.81
C LEU A 12 18.58 14.92 5.34
N ASN A 13 19.46 14.40 4.48
CA ASN A 13 20.42 13.37 4.89
C ASN A 13 21.39 13.90 5.97
N LEU A 14 21.98 15.08 5.77
CA LEU A 14 22.91 15.66 6.73
C LEU A 14 22.25 15.99 8.07
N THR A 15 21.02 16.52 8.07
CA THR A 15 20.28 16.77 9.33
C THR A 15 19.88 15.45 9.99
N GLY A 16 19.57 14.40 9.23
CA GLY A 16 19.26 13.06 9.74
C GLY A 16 20.45 12.39 10.42
N LEU A 17 21.68 12.63 9.92
CA LEU A 17 22.91 12.10 10.48
C LEU A 17 23.43 12.90 11.69
N ASP A 18 22.91 14.10 11.92
CA ASP A 18 23.29 14.97 13.05
C ASP A 18 22.60 14.50 14.35
N ARG A 19 23.19 13.49 15.00
CA ARG A 19 22.65 12.90 16.23
C ARG A 19 22.56 13.93 17.36
N GLU A 20 23.54 14.80 17.50
CA GLU A 20 23.57 15.79 18.57
C GLU A 20 22.37 16.75 18.48
N THR A 21 22.08 17.23 17.29
CA THR A 21 20.91 18.10 17.07
C THR A 21 19.61 17.30 17.25
N ARG A 22 19.52 16.05 16.80
CA ARG A 22 18.33 15.21 17.03
C ARG A 22 18.04 15.01 18.51
N GLU A 23 19.05 14.69 19.34
CA GLU A 23 18.90 14.55 20.80
C GLU A 23 18.43 15.84 21.46
N ARG A 24 18.98 16.97 21.05
CA ARG A 24 18.65 18.28 21.64
C ARG A 24 17.25 18.76 21.27
N GLU A 25 16.83 18.57 20.03
CA GLU A 25 15.58 19.14 19.49
C GLU A 25 14.38 18.19 19.60
N GLY A 26 14.60 16.86 19.72
CA GLY A 26 13.53 15.85 19.88
C GLY A 26 12.43 15.98 18.84
N TYR A 27 11.24 16.41 19.25
CA TYR A 27 10.08 16.63 18.36
C TYR A 27 10.14 17.92 17.55
N GLY A 28 11.18 18.75 17.73
CA GLY A 28 11.34 20.00 17.02
C GLY A 28 10.23 21.02 17.31
N ARG A 29 10.05 21.99 16.39
CA ARG A 29 9.12 23.08 16.61
C ARG A 29 7.67 22.70 16.36
N THR A 30 7.36 22.07 15.24
CA THR A 30 5.96 21.82 14.82
C THR A 30 5.31 20.75 15.67
N ALA A 31 5.92 19.56 15.78
CA ALA A 31 5.36 18.48 16.58
C ALA A 31 5.45 18.79 18.09
N GLY A 32 6.51 19.50 18.55
CA GLY A 32 6.62 19.97 19.94
C GLY A 32 5.54 21.00 20.32
N ALA A 33 5.18 21.91 19.40
CA ALA A 33 4.07 22.84 19.63
C ALA A 33 2.73 22.08 19.71
N PHE A 34 2.51 21.14 18.81
CA PHE A 34 1.31 20.30 18.84
C PHE A 34 1.17 19.54 20.17
N LEU A 35 2.24 18.90 20.67
CA LEU A 35 2.22 18.19 21.96
C LEU A 35 1.86 19.12 23.11
N LYS A 36 2.39 20.34 23.12
CA LYS A 36 2.07 21.34 24.14
C LYS A 36 0.60 21.78 24.08
N ASP A 37 0.08 22.03 22.89
CA ASP A 37 -1.32 22.43 22.69
C ASP A 37 -2.27 21.28 23.06
N LEU A 38 -1.88 20.03 22.74
CA LEU A 38 -2.62 18.82 23.13
C LEU A 38 -2.69 18.68 24.65
N ASP A 39 -1.57 18.92 25.36
CA ASP A 39 -1.55 18.88 26.84
C ASP A 39 -2.45 19.96 27.46
N SER A 40 -2.51 21.12 26.84
CA SER A 40 -3.28 22.28 27.30
C SER A 40 -4.77 22.18 27.02
N ALA A 41 -5.22 21.27 26.14
CA ALA A 41 -6.63 21.14 25.79
C ALA A 41 -7.47 20.71 27.02
N ASP A 42 -8.46 21.50 27.40
CA ASP A 42 -9.29 21.26 28.60
C ASP A 42 -10.65 20.62 28.28
N SER A 43 -10.90 20.33 26.99
CA SER A 43 -12.11 19.71 26.50
C SER A 43 -11.87 18.85 25.27
N VAL A 44 -12.79 17.92 24.98
CA VAL A 44 -12.77 17.12 23.74
C VAL A 44 -12.85 18.02 22.51
N SER A 45 -13.58 19.13 22.56
CA SER A 45 -13.67 20.10 21.46
C SER A 45 -12.32 20.76 21.14
N GLU A 46 -11.55 21.12 22.16
CA GLU A 46 -10.20 21.70 21.98
C GLU A 46 -9.22 20.64 21.48
N LEU A 47 -9.26 19.42 22.02
CA LEU A 47 -8.47 18.30 21.53
C LEU A 47 -8.73 18.05 20.05
N LEU A 48 -9.99 17.96 19.62
CA LEU A 48 -10.35 17.77 18.22
C LEU A 48 -9.84 18.92 17.35
N LYS A 49 -9.99 20.16 17.80
CA LYS A 49 -9.47 21.32 17.07
C LYS A 49 -7.96 21.24 16.88
N THR A 50 -7.22 20.90 17.93
CA THR A 50 -5.75 20.74 17.89
C THR A 50 -5.33 19.63 16.93
N CYS A 51 -5.97 18.45 17.00
CA CYS A 51 -5.68 17.33 16.12
C CYS A 51 -6.01 17.63 14.65
N LEU A 52 -7.16 18.24 14.36
CA LEU A 52 -7.56 18.58 12.99
C LEU A 52 -6.68 19.67 12.39
N GLN A 53 -6.26 20.65 13.19
CA GLN A 53 -5.31 21.67 12.73
C GLN A 53 -3.95 21.05 12.40
N PHE A 54 -3.45 20.15 13.24
CA PHE A 54 -2.19 19.45 12.99
C PHE A 54 -2.27 18.58 11.74
N GLN A 55 -3.39 17.87 11.53
CA GLN A 55 -3.64 17.12 10.30
C GLN A 55 -3.68 18.04 9.08
N ARG A 56 -4.37 19.20 9.16
CA ARG A 56 -4.42 20.16 8.06
C ARG A 56 -3.03 20.67 7.66
N ASP A 57 -2.14 20.81 8.65
CA ASP A 57 -0.79 21.34 8.45
C ASP A 57 0.21 20.25 8.03
N THR A 58 0.02 18.98 8.40
CA THR A 58 1.02 17.93 8.21
C THR A 58 0.52 16.68 7.47
N GLY A 59 -0.79 16.48 7.40
CA GLY A 59 -1.40 15.23 6.93
C GLY A 59 -1.39 14.10 7.95
N LEU A 60 -0.65 14.23 9.06
CA LEU A 60 -0.64 13.22 10.13
C LEU A 60 -1.94 13.26 10.94
N PHE A 61 -2.49 12.09 11.22
CA PHE A 61 -3.71 11.96 12.01
C PHE A 61 -3.70 10.68 12.84
N SER A 62 -4.47 10.69 13.93
CA SER A 62 -4.72 9.50 14.77
C SER A 62 -6.22 9.23 14.94
N LEU A 63 -7.00 10.29 15.17
CA LEU A 63 -8.43 10.17 15.44
C LEU A 63 -9.25 9.99 14.16
N MET A 64 -9.01 10.79 13.13
CA MET A 64 -9.75 10.76 11.87
C MET A 64 -8.95 11.41 10.76
N GLY A 65 -8.95 10.83 9.56
CA GLY A 65 -8.22 11.34 8.40
C GLY A 65 -9.16 11.92 7.35
N TRP A 66 -9.11 13.23 7.12
CA TRP A 66 -9.83 13.93 6.06
C TRP A 66 -8.85 14.25 4.93
N TYR A 67 -9.11 13.73 3.73
CA TYR A 67 -8.25 13.94 2.56
C TYR A 67 -9.03 13.91 1.26
N TYR A 68 -8.42 14.34 0.16
CA TYR A 68 -9.04 14.34 -1.17
C TYR A 68 -8.34 13.35 -2.08
N GLU A 69 -9.13 12.54 -2.77
CA GLU A 69 -8.66 11.53 -3.72
C GLU A 69 -9.66 11.37 -4.86
N GLY A 70 -9.28 10.66 -5.94
CA GLY A 70 -10.15 10.36 -7.06
C GLY A 70 -11.43 9.64 -6.63
N ASP A 71 -12.56 10.06 -7.17
CA ASP A 71 -13.86 9.45 -6.88
C ASP A 71 -14.02 8.13 -7.65
N SER A 72 -14.20 7.03 -6.94
CA SER A 72 -14.49 5.75 -7.58
C SER A 72 -15.78 5.76 -8.43
N GLY A 73 -16.73 6.65 -8.15
CA GLY A 73 -17.96 6.80 -8.94
C GLY A 73 -17.81 7.70 -10.17
N ASP A 74 -16.86 8.63 -10.15
CA ASP A 74 -16.47 9.49 -11.28
C ASP A 74 -14.98 9.77 -11.21
N SER A 75 -14.19 8.93 -11.83
CA SER A 75 -12.72 8.96 -11.76
C SER A 75 -12.07 10.22 -12.35
N SER A 76 -12.85 11.14 -12.91
CA SER A 76 -12.34 12.41 -13.43
C SER A 76 -12.22 13.52 -12.39
N VAL A 77 -12.87 13.38 -11.22
CA VAL A 77 -12.93 14.37 -10.16
C VAL A 77 -12.36 13.84 -8.85
N LYS A 78 -11.92 14.75 -7.99
CA LYS A 78 -11.55 14.42 -6.61
C LYS A 78 -12.72 14.68 -5.69
N VAL A 79 -12.88 13.81 -4.70
CA VAL A 79 -13.87 13.94 -3.63
C VAL A 79 -13.22 13.81 -2.27
N LEU A 80 -13.93 14.25 -1.24
CA LEU A 80 -13.48 14.14 0.13
C LEU A 80 -13.60 12.68 0.60
N TYR A 81 -12.56 12.17 1.23
CA TYR A 81 -12.56 10.88 1.91
C TYR A 81 -12.40 11.06 3.42
N LEU A 82 -13.00 10.16 4.15
CA LEU A 82 -12.84 10.02 5.58
C LEU A 82 -12.35 8.60 5.90
N SER A 83 -11.12 8.51 6.44
CA SER A 83 -10.55 7.26 6.92
C SER A 83 -10.90 6.99 8.37
N GLN A 84 -10.77 5.72 8.76
CA GLN A 84 -10.92 5.24 10.13
C GLN A 84 -9.81 5.78 11.06
N PRO A 85 -10.02 5.74 12.41
CA PRO A 85 -8.99 6.04 13.39
C PRO A 85 -7.84 5.01 13.32
N ASP A 86 -6.68 5.42 13.81
CA ASP A 86 -5.53 4.54 13.95
C ASP A 86 -5.78 3.49 15.04
N SER A 87 -5.61 2.23 14.72
CA SER A 87 -5.70 1.11 15.67
C SER A 87 -4.34 0.52 16.06
N GLY A 88 -3.24 1.17 15.66
CA GLY A 88 -1.87 0.74 15.92
C GLY A 88 -1.46 -0.51 15.14
N LEU A 89 -2.11 -1.63 15.38
CA LEU A 89 -1.95 -2.87 14.63
C LEU A 89 -3.21 -3.21 13.86
N ARG A 90 -3.07 -4.00 12.80
CA ARG A 90 -4.23 -4.51 12.05
C ARG A 90 -5.13 -5.38 12.92
N ARG A 91 -6.42 -5.41 12.57
CA ARG A 91 -7.43 -6.26 13.22
C ARG A 91 -6.97 -7.71 13.33
N GLU A 92 -6.44 -8.26 12.24
CA GLU A 92 -5.98 -9.66 12.16
C GLU A 92 -4.90 -9.96 13.18
N VAL A 93 -4.00 -9.01 13.46
CA VAL A 93 -2.95 -9.16 14.48
C VAL A 93 -3.53 -9.08 15.89
N TRP A 94 -4.42 -8.10 16.16
CA TRP A 94 -5.03 -7.93 17.48
C TRP A 94 -5.85 -9.13 17.94
N PHE A 95 -6.51 -9.82 17.00
CA PHE A 95 -7.46 -10.90 17.29
C PHE A 95 -6.93 -12.29 16.91
N SER A 96 -5.67 -12.40 16.48
CA SER A 96 -5.04 -13.67 16.13
C SER A 96 -4.76 -14.52 17.39
N GLU A 97 -5.00 -15.82 17.28
CA GLU A 97 -4.57 -16.83 18.26
C GLU A 97 -3.18 -17.40 17.93
N ASP A 98 -2.61 -17.03 16.80
CA ASP A 98 -1.26 -17.45 16.40
C ASP A 98 -0.19 -16.86 17.31
N ALA A 99 0.74 -17.71 17.75
CA ALA A 99 1.78 -17.35 18.71
C ALA A 99 2.71 -16.23 18.21
N SER A 100 2.97 -16.16 16.90
CA SER A 100 3.81 -15.12 16.30
C SER A 100 3.11 -13.76 16.33
N ASN A 101 1.81 -13.71 16.00
CA ASN A 101 1.02 -12.49 16.10
C ASN A 101 0.82 -12.06 17.56
N GLN A 102 0.60 -12.99 18.50
CA GLN A 102 0.55 -12.66 19.92
C GLN A 102 1.88 -12.08 20.43
N LYS A 103 3.02 -12.67 20.02
CA LYS A 103 4.35 -12.12 20.31
C LYS A 103 4.49 -10.70 19.74
N ARG A 104 4.00 -10.47 18.50
CA ARG A 104 4.00 -9.13 17.87
C ARG A 104 3.23 -8.10 18.68
N VAL A 105 2.06 -8.46 19.22
CA VAL A 105 1.29 -7.57 20.11
C VAL A 105 2.07 -7.23 21.38
N GLU A 106 2.72 -8.21 22.00
CA GLU A 106 3.52 -7.96 23.21
C GLU A 106 4.77 -7.09 22.93
N GLU A 107 5.46 -7.33 21.82
CA GLU A 107 6.59 -6.49 21.42
C GLU A 107 6.14 -5.07 21.04
N TYR A 108 4.95 -4.90 20.44
CA TYR A 108 4.36 -3.60 20.18
C TYR A 108 4.08 -2.82 21.48
N LYS A 109 3.50 -3.47 22.49
CA LYS A 109 3.29 -2.85 23.82
C LYS A 109 4.60 -2.44 24.48
N LYS A 110 5.64 -3.28 24.42
CA LYS A 110 6.98 -2.94 24.92
C LYS A 110 7.56 -1.71 24.21
N TYR A 111 7.44 -1.68 22.90
CA TYR A 111 7.86 -0.55 22.09
C TYR A 111 7.17 0.75 22.51
N LEU A 112 5.83 0.75 22.59
CA LEU A 112 5.07 1.92 23.02
C LEU A 112 5.44 2.35 24.45
N THR A 113 5.64 1.39 25.37
CA THR A 113 6.09 1.67 26.74
C THR A 113 7.42 2.41 26.72
N LYS A 114 8.38 1.93 25.91
CA LYS A 114 9.68 2.57 25.75
C LYS A 114 9.58 3.99 25.21
N LEU A 115 8.69 4.23 24.23
CA LEU A 115 8.45 5.58 23.73
C LEU A 115 7.92 6.52 24.82
N HIS A 116 7.01 6.06 25.65
CA HIS A 116 6.50 6.86 26.78
C HIS A 116 7.56 7.12 27.85
N GLU A 117 8.41 6.12 28.17
CA GLU A 117 9.58 6.30 29.05
C GLU A 117 10.54 7.36 28.51
N ASN A 118 10.88 7.29 27.21
CA ASN A 118 11.74 8.27 26.54
C ASN A 118 11.15 9.69 26.57
N ASN A 119 9.82 9.80 26.71
CA ASN A 119 9.09 11.06 26.83
C ASN A 119 8.73 11.43 28.28
N GLY A 120 9.41 10.85 29.26
CA GLY A 120 9.44 11.33 30.64
C GLY A 120 8.48 10.64 31.61
N LEU A 121 7.73 9.62 31.19
CA LEU A 121 6.96 8.81 32.14
C LEU A 121 7.87 7.82 32.87
N SER A 122 7.58 7.56 34.14
CA SER A 122 8.19 6.42 34.84
C SER A 122 7.78 5.10 34.20
N PRO A 123 8.54 4.00 34.35
CA PRO A 123 8.16 2.69 33.80
C PRO A 123 6.77 2.20 34.22
N GLU A 124 6.36 2.51 35.47
CA GLU A 124 5.04 2.16 35.99
C GLU A 124 3.94 2.97 35.29
N GLU A 125 4.08 4.29 35.17
CA GLU A 125 3.13 5.16 34.48
C GLU A 125 3.05 4.82 33.01
N ALA A 126 4.17 4.59 32.34
CA ALA A 126 4.23 4.20 30.92
C ALA A 126 3.48 2.87 30.69
N GLY A 127 3.70 1.87 31.56
CA GLY A 127 2.99 0.58 31.47
C GLY A 127 1.48 0.72 31.62
N VAL A 128 1.02 1.52 32.58
CA VAL A 128 -0.43 1.79 32.79
C VAL A 128 -1.02 2.53 31.60
N THR A 129 -0.34 3.56 31.10
CA THR A 129 -0.76 4.33 29.93
C THR A 129 -0.90 3.45 28.69
N VAL A 130 0.13 2.66 28.38
CA VAL A 130 0.14 1.78 27.21
C VAL A 130 -0.94 0.70 27.31
N ALA A 131 -1.17 0.12 28.48
CA ALA A 131 -2.24 -0.85 28.65
C ALA A 131 -3.62 -0.25 28.28
N ARG A 132 -3.94 0.95 28.81
CA ARG A 132 -5.20 1.65 28.51
C ARG A 132 -5.33 2.03 27.03
N VAL A 133 -4.26 2.55 26.44
CA VAL A 133 -4.25 2.97 25.04
C VAL A 133 -4.36 1.77 24.10
N THR A 134 -3.64 0.69 24.36
CA THR A 134 -3.72 -0.52 23.53
C THR A 134 -5.06 -1.25 23.67
N ASP A 135 -5.71 -1.19 24.82
CA ASP A 135 -7.08 -1.67 24.99
C ASP A 135 -8.07 -0.86 24.11
N MET A 136 -7.92 0.47 24.06
CA MET A 136 -8.69 1.34 23.15
C MET A 136 -8.38 1.02 21.70
N MET A 137 -7.12 0.89 21.29
CA MET A 137 -6.70 0.55 19.93
C MET A 137 -7.31 -0.78 19.48
N LYS A 138 -7.25 -1.81 20.33
CA LYS A 138 -7.87 -3.11 20.07
C LYS A 138 -9.39 -3.02 19.93
N ASP A 139 -10.05 -2.21 20.76
CA ASP A 139 -11.50 -2.00 20.66
C ASP A 139 -11.87 -1.24 19.38
N LEU A 140 -11.09 -0.25 18.96
CA LEU A 140 -11.24 0.42 17.66
C LEU A 140 -11.07 -0.58 16.51
N ALA A 141 -10.04 -1.42 16.53
CA ALA A 141 -9.79 -2.47 15.54
C ALA A 141 -10.95 -3.47 15.44
N SER A 142 -11.71 -3.70 16.53
CA SER A 142 -12.87 -4.61 16.51
C SER A 142 -13.97 -4.19 15.52
N SER A 143 -14.01 -2.91 15.18
CA SER A 143 -15.01 -2.30 14.29
C SER A 143 -14.47 -1.97 12.90
N THR A 144 -13.22 -2.31 12.61
CA THR A 144 -12.67 -2.20 11.26
C THR A 144 -13.10 -3.40 10.40
N LEU A 145 -13.10 -3.23 9.09
CA LEU A 145 -13.28 -4.33 8.15
C LEU A 145 -12.15 -5.35 8.29
N LYS A 146 -12.42 -6.60 7.95
CA LYS A 146 -11.38 -7.61 7.77
C LYS A 146 -10.54 -7.27 6.54
N ILE A 147 -9.31 -7.76 6.50
CA ILE A 147 -8.40 -7.46 5.39
C ILE A 147 -8.95 -7.90 4.03
N GLU A 148 -9.66 -9.03 3.96
CA GLU A 148 -10.31 -9.51 2.74
C GLU A 148 -11.44 -8.57 2.26
N GLU A 149 -12.00 -7.76 3.16
CA GLU A 149 -13.12 -6.85 2.90
C GLU A 149 -12.66 -5.43 2.52
N VAL A 150 -11.44 -5.06 2.90
CA VAL A 150 -10.90 -3.70 2.66
C VAL A 150 -10.74 -3.41 1.16
N TYR A 151 -10.52 -4.44 0.35
CA TYR A 151 -10.36 -4.33 -1.09
C TYR A 151 -11.67 -4.49 -1.88
N ASP A 152 -12.81 -4.64 -1.18
CA ASP A 152 -14.14 -4.72 -1.80
C ASP A 152 -14.78 -3.32 -1.86
N PRO A 153 -14.91 -2.71 -3.06
CA PRO A 153 -15.54 -1.41 -3.20
C PRO A 153 -17.01 -1.37 -2.72
N GLU A 154 -17.73 -2.49 -2.77
CA GLU A 154 -19.11 -2.56 -2.26
C GLU A 154 -19.17 -2.29 -0.75
N LYS A 155 -18.06 -2.53 -0.01
CA LYS A 155 -17.93 -2.29 1.43
C LYS A 155 -17.28 -0.96 1.78
N THR A 156 -16.37 -0.48 0.94
CA THR A 156 -15.52 0.68 1.24
C THR A 156 -15.97 1.98 0.59
N TYR A 157 -16.80 1.92 -0.44
CA TYR A 157 -17.31 3.10 -1.14
C TYR A 157 -18.67 3.57 -0.58
N ASN A 158 -18.68 4.09 0.65
CA ASN A 158 -19.89 4.57 1.32
C ASN A 158 -20.06 6.08 1.11
N VAL A 159 -20.89 6.48 0.15
CA VAL A 159 -21.11 7.89 -0.22
C VAL A 159 -22.12 8.55 0.71
N CYS A 160 -21.75 9.73 1.22
CA CYS A 160 -22.61 10.60 2.01
C CYS A 160 -22.18 12.08 1.83
N THR A 161 -22.78 13.01 2.55
CA THR A 161 -22.30 14.39 2.66
C THR A 161 -21.26 14.51 3.78
N ALA A 162 -20.42 15.56 3.73
CA ALA A 162 -19.45 15.81 4.79
C ALA A 162 -20.12 16.06 6.16
N GLY A 163 -21.32 16.64 6.16
CA GLY A 163 -22.11 16.79 7.38
C GLY A 163 -22.56 15.46 7.96
N GLU A 164 -23.03 14.53 7.12
CA GLU A 164 -23.38 13.17 7.54
C GLU A 164 -22.17 12.38 8.02
N ALA A 165 -21.02 12.50 7.33
CA ALA A 165 -19.78 11.88 7.76
C ALA A 165 -19.31 12.41 9.14
N ALA A 166 -19.39 13.71 9.38
CA ALA A 166 -19.07 14.30 10.69
C ALA A 166 -19.99 13.77 11.81
N ASN A 167 -21.26 13.49 11.51
CA ASN A 167 -22.23 12.96 12.49
C ASN A 167 -21.89 11.51 12.93
N LEU A 168 -21.03 10.77 12.22
CA LEU A 168 -20.52 9.48 12.68
C LEU A 168 -19.75 9.59 14.00
N TYR A 169 -19.15 10.75 14.27
CA TYR A 169 -18.40 11.07 15.49
C TYR A 169 -19.26 11.68 16.60
N SER A 170 -20.57 11.54 16.53
CA SER A 170 -21.53 12.15 17.46
C SER A 170 -21.51 13.69 17.42
N SER A 171 -22.19 14.33 18.39
CA SER A 171 -22.17 15.79 18.55
C SER A 171 -20.83 16.39 18.98
N ALA A 172 -19.84 15.54 19.29
CA ALA A 172 -18.52 16.00 19.70
C ALA A 172 -17.73 16.66 18.57
N LEU A 173 -18.02 16.30 17.30
CA LEU A 173 -17.41 16.92 16.12
C LEU A 173 -18.41 17.88 15.43
N PRO A 174 -18.47 19.17 15.82
CA PRO A 174 -19.34 20.12 15.15
C PRO A 174 -18.83 20.39 13.73
N PHE A 175 -19.69 20.27 12.71
CA PHE A 175 -19.29 20.48 11.31
C PHE A 175 -18.61 21.83 11.07
N ARG A 176 -19.01 22.90 11.79
CA ARG A 176 -18.36 24.21 11.74
C ARG A 176 -16.84 24.16 11.97
N LEU A 177 -16.34 23.18 12.73
CA LEU A 177 -14.90 23.01 12.99
C LEU A 177 -14.18 22.53 11.73
N LEU A 178 -14.73 21.54 11.03
CA LEU A 178 -14.21 21.06 9.73
C LEU A 178 -14.21 22.19 8.69
N ASN A 179 -15.30 22.93 8.59
CA ASN A 179 -15.38 24.07 7.68
C ASN A 179 -14.30 25.14 8.00
N SER A 180 -14.09 25.47 9.28
CA SER A 180 -13.12 26.50 9.68
C SER A 180 -11.66 26.10 9.44
N ILE A 181 -11.31 24.80 9.52
CA ILE A 181 -9.94 24.29 9.40
C ILE A 181 -9.62 23.89 7.95
N PHE A 182 -10.50 23.16 7.31
CA PHE A 182 -10.27 22.57 5.98
C PHE A 182 -11.00 23.30 4.85
N GLY A 183 -11.96 24.18 5.17
CA GLY A 183 -12.82 24.81 4.17
C GLY A 183 -13.85 23.89 3.52
N ILE A 184 -14.08 22.71 4.14
CA ILE A 184 -15.05 21.70 3.68
C ILE A 184 -16.47 22.27 3.79
N GLN A 185 -17.32 22.01 2.77
CA GLN A 185 -18.73 22.42 2.79
C GLN A 185 -19.61 21.27 3.29
N GLU A 186 -20.69 21.59 4.02
CA GLU A 186 -21.55 20.56 4.67
C GLU A 186 -22.15 19.57 3.68
N GLY A 187 -22.55 20.05 2.50
CA GLY A 187 -23.12 19.23 1.43
C GLY A 187 -22.08 18.60 0.49
N GLU A 188 -20.78 18.72 0.79
CA GLU A 188 -19.72 18.19 -0.07
C GLU A 188 -19.75 16.66 -0.10
N LYS A 189 -19.67 16.09 -1.31
CA LYS A 189 -19.63 14.63 -1.49
C LYS A 189 -18.44 14.05 -0.73
N THR A 190 -18.72 13.08 0.11
CA THR A 190 -17.73 12.42 0.96
C THR A 190 -17.87 10.91 0.86
N VAL A 191 -16.74 10.21 0.78
CA VAL A 191 -16.68 8.75 0.86
C VAL A 191 -16.12 8.37 2.22
N VAL A 192 -16.84 7.50 2.94
CA VAL A 192 -16.39 6.95 4.21
C VAL A 192 -16.00 5.50 4.02
N SER A 193 -14.71 5.19 4.16
CA SER A 193 -14.22 3.82 3.90
C SER A 193 -14.73 2.81 4.94
N GLN A 194 -14.81 3.20 6.21
CA GLN A 194 -15.19 2.31 7.31
C GLN A 194 -16.10 3.02 8.33
N PRO A 195 -17.41 3.17 8.04
CA PRO A 195 -18.33 3.93 8.87
C PRO A 195 -18.45 3.42 10.32
N ASP A 196 -18.36 2.11 10.54
CA ASP A 196 -18.48 1.51 11.88
C ASP A 196 -17.26 1.83 12.76
N ALA A 197 -16.06 1.85 12.19
CA ALA A 197 -14.85 2.28 12.90
C ALA A 197 -14.93 3.78 13.29
N CYS A 198 -15.50 4.62 12.42
CA CYS A 198 -15.74 6.04 12.73
C CYS A 198 -16.75 6.20 13.88
N ARG A 199 -17.88 5.46 13.85
CA ARG A 199 -18.88 5.46 14.95
C ARG A 199 -18.26 4.98 16.26
N LYS A 200 -17.40 3.95 16.19
CA LYS A 200 -16.71 3.41 17.36
C LYS A 200 -15.85 4.48 18.02
N LEU A 201 -15.04 5.21 17.27
CA LEU A 201 -14.30 6.36 17.82
C LEU A 201 -15.26 7.41 18.39
N GLY A 202 -16.36 7.72 17.69
CA GLY A 202 -17.39 8.66 18.18
C GLY A 202 -17.88 8.32 19.59
N SER A 203 -17.95 7.03 19.94
CA SER A 203 -18.35 6.59 21.29
C SER A 203 -17.33 6.94 22.39
N TYR A 204 -16.06 7.15 22.02
CA TYR A 204 -14.99 7.58 22.91
C TYR A 204 -14.88 9.11 23.07
N LEU A 205 -15.44 9.91 22.14
CA LEU A 205 -15.35 11.36 22.15
C LEU A 205 -16.27 12.00 23.21
N LYS A 206 -15.96 11.74 24.49
CA LYS A 206 -16.67 12.24 25.68
C LYS A 206 -15.68 12.87 26.63
N GLU A 207 -16.11 13.88 27.39
CA GLU A 207 -15.26 14.62 28.32
C GLU A 207 -14.61 13.70 29.37
N GLU A 208 -15.31 12.66 29.81
CA GLU A 208 -14.78 11.66 30.76
C GLU A 208 -13.56 10.89 30.19
N ASN A 209 -13.45 10.79 28.87
CA ASN A 209 -12.35 10.11 28.18
C ASN A 209 -11.23 11.05 27.73
N LEU A 210 -11.32 12.36 27.99
CA LEU A 210 -10.33 13.32 27.54
C LEU A 210 -8.87 12.94 27.92
N PRO A 211 -8.58 12.44 29.14
CA PRO A 211 -7.22 11.98 29.47
C PRO A 211 -6.76 10.81 28.60
N LEU A 212 -7.62 9.81 28.37
CA LEU A 212 -7.32 8.66 27.52
C LEU A 212 -7.09 9.06 26.06
N LEU A 213 -7.92 9.96 25.53
CA LEU A 213 -7.81 10.48 24.16
C LEU A 213 -6.49 11.23 23.94
N LYS A 214 -6.04 12.01 24.93
CA LYS A 214 -4.72 12.67 24.89
C LYS A 214 -3.58 11.66 24.86
N GLU A 215 -3.62 10.66 25.74
CA GLU A 215 -2.62 9.58 25.79
C GLU A 215 -2.60 8.80 24.46
N TYR A 216 -3.76 8.48 23.88
CA TYR A 216 -3.87 7.80 22.61
C TYR A 216 -3.25 8.62 21.47
N VAL A 217 -3.59 9.92 21.34
CA VAL A 217 -3.03 10.80 20.30
C VAL A 217 -1.52 10.95 20.46
N LYS A 218 -0.99 11.09 21.69
CA LYS A 218 0.45 11.11 21.94
C LYS A 218 1.13 9.81 21.52
N THR A 219 0.53 8.67 21.87
CA THR A 219 1.07 7.36 21.52
C THR A 219 1.18 7.18 20.01
N CYS A 220 0.14 7.56 19.25
CA CYS A 220 0.20 7.53 17.79
C CYS A 220 1.31 8.43 17.25
N LEU A 221 1.39 9.67 17.71
CA LEU A 221 2.43 10.61 17.28
C LEU A 221 3.84 10.12 17.60
N TYR A 222 4.05 9.57 18.81
CA TYR A 222 5.34 9.03 19.21
C TYR A 222 5.75 7.87 18.32
N SER A 223 4.80 6.99 17.98
CA SER A 223 5.02 5.88 17.04
C SER A 223 5.37 6.37 15.63
N ASP A 224 4.58 7.31 15.09
CA ASP A 224 4.76 7.85 13.75
C ASP A 224 6.11 8.54 13.55
N LEU A 225 6.60 9.23 14.59
CA LEU A 225 7.81 10.03 14.51
C LEU A 225 9.05 9.36 15.15
N SER A 226 8.91 8.16 15.70
CA SER A 226 9.98 7.49 16.48
C SER A 226 11.31 7.35 15.73
N MET A 227 11.26 7.08 14.44
CA MET A 227 12.48 6.94 13.60
C MET A 227 13.09 8.29 13.22
N MET A 228 12.39 9.40 13.44
CA MET A 228 12.75 10.75 12.97
C MET A 228 13.12 11.72 14.08
N THR A 229 12.90 11.33 15.35
CA THR A 229 13.24 12.11 16.54
C THR A 229 14.61 11.72 17.12
N ASP A 230 14.73 11.52 18.41
CA ASP A 230 15.96 11.14 19.13
C ASP A 230 16.40 9.68 18.84
N THR A 231 17.65 9.36 19.22
CA THR A 231 18.20 8.01 18.99
C THR A 231 17.56 6.95 19.87
N ALA A 232 17.09 7.29 21.06
CA ALA A 232 16.44 6.34 21.96
C ALA A 232 15.08 5.88 21.40
N SER A 233 14.30 6.80 20.79
CA SER A 233 13.05 6.48 20.12
C SER A 233 13.27 5.67 18.84
N LEU A 234 14.29 6.01 18.05
CA LEU A 234 14.71 5.24 16.88
C LEU A 234 15.15 3.82 17.29
N ASP A 235 15.93 3.68 18.33
CA ASP A 235 16.38 2.38 18.85
C ASP A 235 15.18 1.53 19.28
N ALA A 236 14.20 2.11 19.97
CA ALA A 236 12.98 1.42 20.36
C ALA A 236 12.18 0.92 19.15
N ALA A 237 12.05 1.74 18.09
CA ALA A 237 11.40 1.34 16.85
C ALA A 237 12.13 0.19 16.14
N GLN A 238 13.45 0.24 16.07
CA GLN A 238 14.25 -0.83 15.48
C GLN A 238 14.22 -2.12 16.33
N GLU A 239 14.17 -2.02 17.66
CA GLU A 239 13.99 -3.17 18.55
C GLU A 239 12.67 -3.87 18.28
N TYR A 240 11.58 -3.09 18.17
CA TYR A 240 10.28 -3.63 17.80
C TYR A 240 10.30 -4.32 16.43
N GLN A 241 10.82 -3.65 15.39
CA GLN A 241 10.89 -4.23 14.03
C GLN A 241 11.70 -5.53 14.01
N THR A 242 12.80 -5.56 14.77
CA THR A 242 13.69 -6.72 14.90
C THR A 242 12.98 -7.89 15.59
N ALA A 243 12.36 -7.64 16.73
CA ALA A 243 11.67 -8.66 17.54
C ALA A 243 10.41 -9.18 16.85
N ALA A 244 9.61 -8.28 16.25
CA ALA A 244 8.39 -8.60 15.54
C ALA A 244 8.63 -9.33 14.19
N GLY A 245 9.77 -9.10 13.55
CA GLY A 245 10.14 -9.72 12.27
C GLY A 245 11.10 -10.91 12.39
N GLY A 246 11.48 -11.33 13.61
CA GLY A 246 12.47 -12.38 13.81
C GLY A 246 13.88 -12.04 13.30
N ILE A 247 14.21 -10.74 13.20
CA ILE A 247 15.48 -10.26 12.65
C ILE A 247 16.55 -10.29 13.75
N GLU A 248 17.76 -10.76 13.43
CA GLU A 248 18.84 -10.91 14.42
C GLU A 248 19.65 -9.63 14.65
N LYS A 249 19.68 -8.73 13.66
CA LYS A 249 20.52 -7.55 13.69
C LYS A 249 19.77 -6.30 13.26
N LYS A 250 19.83 -5.25 14.08
CA LYS A 250 19.30 -3.93 13.73
C LYS A 250 19.99 -3.37 12.47
N LYS A 251 19.30 -2.50 11.76
CA LYS A 251 19.89 -1.74 10.66
C LYS A 251 20.88 -0.71 11.21
N ASP A 252 21.92 -0.42 10.42
CA ASP A 252 22.85 0.66 10.75
C ASP A 252 22.12 2.02 10.70
N PHE A 253 22.53 2.94 11.56
CA PHE A 253 21.92 4.26 11.69
C PHE A 253 21.90 5.05 10.37
N GLU A 254 23.06 5.07 9.68
CA GLU A 254 23.24 5.76 8.41
C GLU A 254 22.30 5.20 7.32
N ARG A 255 22.11 3.89 7.31
CA ARG A 255 21.17 3.21 6.42
C ARG A 255 19.74 3.60 6.74
N THR A 256 19.36 3.64 8.00
CA THR A 256 18.02 4.05 8.43
C THR A 256 17.71 5.49 8.00
N VAL A 257 18.67 6.40 8.19
CA VAL A 257 18.52 7.79 7.71
C VAL A 257 18.35 7.83 6.19
N SER A 258 19.18 7.07 5.44
CA SER A 258 19.08 7.02 3.99
C SER A 258 17.74 6.47 3.49
N GLU A 259 17.21 5.43 4.15
CA GLU A 259 15.89 4.87 3.84
C GLU A 259 14.77 5.90 4.10
N THR A 260 14.83 6.66 5.21
CA THR A 260 13.88 7.75 5.48
C THR A 260 13.98 8.86 4.44
N VAL A 261 15.19 9.22 4.00
CA VAL A 261 15.37 10.21 2.91
C VAL A 261 14.71 9.71 1.62
N GLN A 262 14.89 8.44 1.28
CA GLN A 262 14.26 7.84 0.10
C GLN A 262 12.73 7.76 0.22
N GLU A 263 12.20 7.56 1.41
CA GLU A 263 10.76 7.58 1.68
C GLU A 263 10.18 8.99 1.51
N LYS A 264 10.78 9.98 2.16
CA LYS A 264 10.24 11.36 2.23
C LYS A 264 10.51 12.18 0.97
N LEU A 265 11.59 11.90 0.25
CA LEU A 265 11.99 12.58 -0.98
C LEU A 265 12.07 11.60 -2.18
N GLY A 266 11.16 10.63 -2.21
CA GLY A 266 11.21 9.47 -3.09
C GLY A 266 11.35 9.81 -4.58
N PHE A 267 10.55 10.74 -5.10
CA PHE A 267 10.65 11.14 -6.50
C PHE A 267 11.93 11.93 -6.81
N GLN A 268 12.47 12.69 -5.86
CA GLN A 268 13.76 13.37 -6.03
C GLN A 268 14.90 12.34 -6.11
N CYS A 269 14.88 11.33 -5.22
CA CYS A 269 15.82 10.20 -5.25
C CYS A 269 15.62 9.37 -6.52
N GLY A 270 14.38 9.11 -6.93
CA GLY A 270 14.03 8.39 -8.15
C GLY A 270 14.57 9.03 -9.41
N ARG A 271 14.58 10.36 -9.47
CA ARG A 271 15.19 11.06 -10.61
C ARG A 271 16.69 10.79 -10.71
N VAL A 272 17.41 10.85 -9.60
CA VAL A 272 18.85 10.53 -9.56
C VAL A 272 19.10 9.07 -9.94
N PHE A 273 18.25 8.15 -9.45
CA PHE A 273 18.31 6.74 -9.81
C PHE A 273 18.14 6.53 -11.32
N CYS A 274 17.11 7.11 -11.93
CA CYS A 274 16.84 6.95 -13.37
C CYS A 274 17.96 7.52 -14.24
N GLU A 275 18.50 8.69 -13.89
CA GLU A 275 19.63 9.28 -14.63
C GLU A 275 20.89 8.40 -14.60
N THR A 276 21.02 7.52 -13.60
CA THR A 276 22.20 6.67 -13.41
C THR A 276 22.00 5.24 -13.95
N TYR A 277 20.81 4.66 -13.76
CA TYR A 277 20.59 3.22 -13.92
C TYR A 277 19.52 2.85 -14.95
N PHE A 278 18.83 3.82 -15.56
CA PHE A 278 17.75 3.53 -16.51
C PHE A 278 17.94 4.31 -17.81
N ASN A 279 17.66 3.67 -18.94
CA ASN A 279 17.80 4.28 -20.26
C ASN A 279 16.54 4.11 -21.11
N GLU A 280 16.45 4.90 -22.18
CA GLU A 280 15.30 4.93 -23.09
C GLU A 280 15.13 3.61 -23.88
N ASP A 281 16.23 2.90 -24.19
CA ASP A 281 16.16 1.64 -24.93
C ASP A 281 15.44 0.57 -24.10
N ALA A 282 15.73 0.47 -22.80
CA ALA A 282 15.03 -0.41 -21.87
C ALA A 282 13.53 -0.06 -21.79
N LYS A 283 13.17 1.22 -21.77
CA LYS A 283 11.77 1.69 -21.77
C LYS A 283 11.03 1.21 -23.04
N GLN A 284 11.64 1.32 -24.20
CA GLN A 284 11.06 0.92 -25.48
C GLN A 284 10.91 -0.60 -25.61
N ASP A 285 11.90 -1.36 -25.15
CA ASP A 285 11.86 -2.82 -25.17
C ASP A 285 10.75 -3.37 -24.26
N VAL A 286 10.68 -2.89 -23.02
CA VAL A 286 9.59 -3.26 -22.09
C VAL A 286 8.22 -2.87 -22.65
N ALA A 287 8.08 -1.68 -23.26
CA ALA A 287 6.86 -1.28 -23.93
C ALA A 287 6.48 -2.22 -25.09
N SER A 288 7.46 -2.85 -25.75
CA SER A 288 7.21 -3.88 -26.77
C SER A 288 6.67 -5.18 -26.15
N ILE A 289 7.22 -5.61 -25.01
CA ILE A 289 6.70 -6.80 -24.29
C ILE A 289 5.25 -6.55 -23.84
N ILE A 290 4.97 -5.37 -23.30
CA ILE A 290 3.60 -4.98 -22.87
C ILE A 290 2.61 -5.09 -24.04
N ARG A 291 2.95 -4.56 -25.21
CA ARG A 291 2.08 -4.65 -26.39
C ARG A 291 1.78 -6.10 -26.79
N GLN A 292 2.79 -6.96 -26.78
CA GLN A 292 2.61 -8.38 -27.10
C GLN A 292 1.64 -9.07 -26.13
N ILE A 293 1.74 -8.76 -24.83
CA ILE A 293 0.85 -9.33 -23.82
C ILE A 293 -0.57 -8.80 -23.98
N ILE A 294 -0.74 -7.49 -24.23
CA ILE A 294 -2.05 -6.90 -24.54
C ILE A 294 -2.70 -7.56 -25.76
N ASP A 295 -1.93 -7.83 -26.82
CA ASP A 295 -2.46 -8.49 -28.04
C ASP A 295 -2.94 -9.91 -27.73
N VAL A 296 -2.21 -10.69 -26.92
CA VAL A 296 -2.64 -12.01 -26.48
C VAL A 296 -3.93 -11.92 -25.64
N TYR A 297 -4.01 -10.97 -24.71
CA TYR A 297 -5.22 -10.76 -23.91
C TYR A 297 -6.42 -10.36 -24.78
N ASP A 298 -6.25 -9.45 -25.75
CA ASP A 298 -7.34 -9.05 -26.65
C ASP A 298 -7.86 -10.26 -27.47
N ASN A 299 -6.93 -11.12 -27.94
CA ASN A 299 -7.30 -12.34 -28.64
C ASN A 299 -8.06 -13.33 -27.73
N ARG A 300 -7.59 -13.56 -26.51
CA ARG A 300 -8.27 -14.44 -25.53
C ARG A 300 -9.65 -13.92 -25.18
N LEU A 301 -9.78 -12.65 -24.82
CA LEU A 301 -11.08 -12.04 -24.51
C LEU A 301 -12.05 -12.11 -25.69
N ALA A 302 -11.57 -11.99 -26.95
CA ALA A 302 -12.40 -12.13 -28.13
C ALA A 302 -13.02 -13.53 -28.29
N HIS A 303 -12.33 -14.58 -27.79
CA HIS A 303 -12.72 -15.98 -27.95
C HIS A 303 -13.16 -16.64 -26.64
N MET A 304 -13.32 -15.87 -25.54
CA MET A 304 -13.71 -16.40 -24.23
C MET A 304 -15.13 -17.00 -24.29
N GLU A 305 -15.21 -18.32 -24.25
CA GLU A 305 -16.48 -19.06 -24.47
C GLU A 305 -17.51 -18.85 -23.35
N TRP A 306 -17.07 -18.66 -22.12
CA TRP A 306 -17.97 -18.48 -20.99
C TRP A 306 -18.55 -17.06 -20.86
N MET A 307 -18.01 -16.08 -21.58
CA MET A 307 -18.54 -14.71 -21.61
C MET A 307 -19.54 -14.52 -22.77
N THR A 308 -20.59 -13.77 -22.52
CA THR A 308 -21.47 -13.24 -23.57
C THR A 308 -20.73 -12.23 -24.43
N GLU A 309 -21.22 -12.01 -25.66
CA GLU A 309 -20.61 -11.05 -26.58
C GLU A 309 -20.55 -9.63 -26.01
N SER A 310 -21.58 -9.19 -25.27
CA SER A 310 -21.59 -7.87 -24.63
C SER A 310 -20.48 -7.71 -23.59
N THR A 311 -20.26 -8.71 -22.74
CA THR A 311 -19.19 -8.70 -21.73
C THR A 311 -17.81 -8.74 -22.38
N ARG A 312 -17.62 -9.56 -23.42
CA ARG A 312 -16.36 -9.58 -24.19
C ARG A 312 -16.02 -8.22 -24.80
N GLN A 313 -17.01 -7.52 -25.37
CA GLN A 313 -16.80 -6.19 -25.96
C GLN A 313 -16.40 -5.15 -24.91
N GLU A 314 -17.05 -5.11 -23.76
CA GLU A 314 -16.67 -4.20 -22.65
C GLU A 314 -15.29 -4.54 -22.08
N ALA A 315 -14.97 -5.83 -21.87
CA ALA A 315 -13.66 -6.27 -21.42
C ALA A 315 -12.54 -5.84 -22.39
N ARG A 316 -12.72 -6.08 -23.69
CA ARG A 316 -11.77 -5.65 -24.73
C ARG A 316 -11.65 -4.14 -24.84
N LYS A 317 -12.74 -3.41 -24.66
CA LYS A 317 -12.72 -1.94 -24.61
C LYS A 317 -11.89 -1.45 -23.42
N LYS A 318 -12.07 -2.06 -22.25
CA LYS A 318 -11.29 -1.75 -21.05
C LYS A 318 -9.80 -2.06 -21.25
N LEU A 319 -9.45 -3.23 -21.77
CA LEU A 319 -8.07 -3.60 -22.09
C LEU A 319 -7.38 -2.58 -23.02
N LYS A 320 -8.06 -2.15 -24.08
CA LYS A 320 -7.53 -1.17 -25.05
C LYS A 320 -7.40 0.24 -24.50
N ALA A 321 -8.13 0.54 -23.42
CA ALA A 321 -8.09 1.83 -22.74
C ALA A 321 -7.04 1.87 -21.61
N ILE A 322 -6.34 0.77 -21.32
CA ILE A 322 -5.29 0.74 -20.31
C ILE A 322 -4.19 1.75 -20.67
N THR A 323 -3.93 2.68 -19.76
CA THR A 323 -2.78 3.58 -19.84
C THR A 323 -1.53 2.87 -19.36
N VAL A 324 -0.44 2.95 -20.12
CA VAL A 324 0.83 2.28 -19.82
C VAL A 324 1.88 3.31 -19.42
N LYS A 325 2.48 3.14 -18.26
CA LYS A 325 3.55 3.98 -17.71
C LYS A 325 4.79 3.13 -17.43
N VAL A 326 5.95 3.53 -17.97
CA VAL A 326 7.20 2.75 -17.87
C VAL A 326 8.37 3.64 -17.45
N GLY A 327 9.12 3.19 -16.46
CA GLY A 327 10.37 3.80 -15.99
C GLY A 327 10.18 4.93 -15.00
N TYR A 328 9.74 6.09 -15.47
CA TYR A 328 9.60 7.31 -14.67
C TYR A 328 8.53 8.25 -15.26
N PRO A 329 7.97 9.18 -14.43
CA PRO A 329 6.96 10.13 -14.90
C PRO A 329 7.57 11.19 -15.83
N ASP A 330 6.80 11.61 -16.85
CA ASP A 330 7.22 12.70 -17.75
C ASP A 330 7.30 14.05 -17.01
N GLU A 331 6.39 14.28 -16.04
CA GLU A 331 6.42 15.43 -15.13
C GLU A 331 6.72 14.97 -13.71
N TRP A 332 7.78 15.52 -13.12
CA TRP A 332 8.20 15.13 -11.77
C TRP A 332 7.31 15.81 -10.70
N PRO A 333 6.60 15.05 -9.84
CA PRO A 333 5.64 15.61 -8.87
C PRO A 333 6.23 16.66 -7.93
N GLN A 334 7.46 16.46 -7.45
CA GLN A 334 8.11 17.41 -6.54
C GLN A 334 8.46 18.75 -7.18
N ASP A 335 8.45 18.88 -8.51
CA ASP A 335 8.64 20.16 -9.19
C ASP A 335 7.46 21.12 -8.94
N LYS A 336 6.29 20.53 -8.61
CA LYS A 336 5.08 21.26 -8.21
C LYS A 336 5.16 21.80 -6.77
N LEU A 337 6.07 21.25 -5.93
CA LEU A 337 6.28 21.67 -4.54
C LEU A 337 7.38 22.74 -4.44
N ASN A 338 7.10 23.87 -3.80
CA ASN A 338 8.10 24.90 -3.51
C ASN A 338 8.93 24.58 -2.25
N LEU A 339 9.44 23.34 -2.18
CA LEU A 339 10.16 22.85 -1.03
C LEU A 339 11.63 23.29 -1.04
N VAL A 340 12.09 23.89 0.06
CA VAL A 340 13.50 24.18 0.32
C VAL A 340 13.81 23.82 1.78
N LEU A 341 14.56 22.74 1.96
CA LEU A 341 14.99 22.29 3.27
C LEU A 341 16.20 23.05 3.76
N LYS A 342 16.46 23.03 5.08
CA LYS A 342 17.64 23.66 5.68
C LYS A 342 18.69 22.61 6.01
N SER A 343 19.92 22.85 5.59
CA SER A 343 21.08 22.06 6.01
C SER A 343 21.52 22.45 7.44
N PRO A 344 22.33 21.62 8.14
CA PRO A 344 22.78 21.93 9.51
C PRO A 344 23.46 23.29 9.64
N ASP A 345 24.28 23.70 8.68
CA ASP A 345 24.96 25.00 8.65
C ASP A 345 23.99 26.21 8.51
N GLN A 346 22.75 25.95 8.13
CA GLN A 346 21.67 26.93 8.08
C GLN A 346 20.71 26.80 9.27
N GLY A 347 21.08 26.04 10.29
CA GLY A 347 20.24 25.76 11.45
C GLY A 347 19.08 24.79 11.16
N GLY A 348 19.25 23.92 10.16
CA GLY A 348 18.29 22.87 9.86
C GLY A 348 18.23 21.81 10.96
N VAL A 349 17.01 21.40 11.30
CA VAL A 349 16.69 20.33 12.25
C VAL A 349 15.98 19.21 11.46
N TYR A 350 16.35 17.96 11.73
CA TYR A 350 15.85 16.82 10.94
C TYR A 350 14.32 16.73 10.95
N ILE A 351 13.72 16.70 12.14
CA ILE A 351 12.27 16.61 12.27
C ILE A 351 11.54 17.81 11.70
N ASP A 352 12.09 19.02 11.84
CA ASP A 352 11.51 20.22 11.24
C ASP A 352 11.53 20.15 9.71
N ASN A 353 12.61 19.61 9.09
CA ASN A 353 12.67 19.36 7.65
C ASN A 353 11.62 18.32 7.21
N ILE A 354 11.39 17.29 8.00
CA ILE A 354 10.30 16.31 7.74
C ILE A 354 8.93 17.01 7.77
N MET A 355 8.68 17.83 8.79
CA MET A 355 7.42 18.58 8.89
C MET A 355 7.22 19.56 7.71
N GLU A 356 8.28 20.18 7.20
CA GLU A 356 8.20 21.04 6.01
C GLU A 356 7.86 20.23 4.74
N ILE A 357 8.36 19.00 4.60
CA ILE A 357 7.98 18.10 3.49
C ILE A 357 6.49 17.77 3.56
N LEU A 358 6.04 17.32 4.73
CA LEU A 358 4.65 16.96 4.97
C LEU A 358 3.72 18.14 4.71
N LYS A 359 4.07 19.32 5.24
CA LYS A 359 3.32 20.55 5.01
C LYS A 359 3.23 20.92 3.54
N ALA A 360 4.35 20.89 2.81
CA ALA A 360 4.35 21.22 1.39
C ALA A 360 3.45 20.29 0.57
N SER A 361 3.45 18.99 0.88
CA SER A 361 2.59 18.00 0.26
C SER A 361 1.12 18.25 0.60
N GLN A 362 0.82 18.51 1.87
CA GLN A 362 -0.54 18.78 2.33
C GLN A 362 -1.12 20.06 1.74
N ASP A 363 -0.34 21.14 1.71
CA ASP A 363 -0.73 22.41 1.09
C ASP A 363 -1.01 22.24 -0.41
N TYR A 364 -0.20 21.43 -1.12
CA TYR A 364 -0.43 21.10 -2.52
C TYR A 364 -1.74 20.33 -2.71
N SER A 365 -1.97 19.26 -1.92
CA SER A 365 -3.19 18.45 -1.97
C SER A 365 -4.44 19.33 -1.76
N PHE A 366 -4.46 20.18 -0.73
CA PHE A 366 -5.58 21.07 -0.47
C PHE A 366 -5.76 22.17 -1.53
N LYS A 367 -4.67 22.67 -2.11
CA LYS A 367 -4.72 23.64 -3.20
C LYS A 367 -5.39 23.04 -4.45
N THR A 368 -5.10 21.78 -4.76
CA THR A 368 -5.56 21.08 -5.97
C THR A 368 -6.77 20.18 -5.74
N ARG A 369 -7.42 20.25 -4.57
CA ARG A 369 -8.50 19.34 -4.17
C ARG A 369 -9.74 19.35 -5.08
N HIS A 370 -9.97 20.47 -5.77
CA HIS A 370 -11.09 20.64 -6.72
C HIS A 370 -10.63 20.64 -8.19
N ASP A 371 -9.34 20.42 -8.43
CA ASP A 371 -8.84 20.22 -9.79
C ASP A 371 -9.24 18.82 -10.28
N PRO A 372 -9.36 18.60 -11.59
CA PRO A 372 -9.51 17.24 -12.14
C PRO A 372 -8.40 16.32 -11.64
N VAL A 373 -8.69 15.01 -11.62
CA VAL A 373 -7.67 13.98 -11.31
C VAL A 373 -6.53 14.07 -12.33
N ASP A 374 -5.30 14.25 -11.82
CA ASP A 374 -4.10 14.24 -12.68
C ASP A 374 -3.69 12.80 -12.98
N ARG A 375 -4.07 12.31 -14.15
CA ARG A 375 -3.76 10.94 -14.59
C ARG A 375 -2.27 10.72 -14.91
N ASN A 376 -1.43 11.75 -14.87
CA ASN A 376 0.03 11.62 -15.01
C ASN A 376 0.74 11.35 -13.68
N GLU A 377 0.05 11.48 -12.55
CA GLU A 377 0.62 11.15 -11.25
C GLU A 377 0.95 9.66 -11.14
N TRP A 378 1.99 9.35 -10.38
CA TRP A 378 2.44 7.99 -10.07
C TRP A 378 2.28 7.72 -8.59
N SER A 379 1.78 6.55 -8.23
CA SER A 379 1.65 6.13 -6.83
C SER A 379 2.94 5.55 -6.27
N MET A 380 3.85 5.05 -7.13
CA MET A 380 5.16 4.53 -6.74
C MET A 380 6.29 5.39 -7.29
N THR A 381 7.37 5.50 -6.53
CA THR A 381 8.58 6.21 -6.97
C THR A 381 9.37 5.37 -7.97
N PRO A 382 10.14 6.01 -8.88
CA PRO A 382 10.83 5.30 -9.95
C PRO A 382 11.85 4.24 -9.51
N GLN A 383 12.46 4.36 -8.33
CA GLN A 383 13.40 3.37 -7.79
C GLN A 383 12.73 2.19 -7.07
N THR A 384 11.40 2.17 -6.98
CA THR A 384 10.65 1.08 -6.33
C THR A 384 10.77 -0.20 -7.16
N VAL A 385 11.12 -1.31 -6.50
CA VAL A 385 11.14 -2.64 -7.11
C VAL A 385 9.75 -3.27 -6.94
N ASN A 386 8.81 -2.77 -7.72
CA ASN A 386 7.42 -3.23 -7.78
C ASN A 386 6.75 -2.68 -9.03
N ALA A 387 5.52 -3.15 -9.33
CA ALA A 387 4.62 -2.64 -10.34
C ALA A 387 3.21 -2.50 -9.74
N TYR A 388 2.28 -1.88 -10.45
CA TYR A 388 0.88 -1.84 -10.02
C TYR A 388 -0.09 -1.59 -11.17
N TYR A 389 -1.29 -2.14 -11.02
CA TYR A 389 -2.49 -1.70 -11.73
C TYR A 389 -3.31 -0.75 -10.83
N ASN A 390 -3.73 0.39 -11.36
CA ASN A 390 -4.63 1.31 -10.68
C ASN A 390 -6.01 1.29 -11.35
N PRO A 391 -7.04 0.70 -10.72
CA PRO A 391 -8.36 0.59 -11.32
C PRO A 391 -9.04 1.95 -11.55
N GLY A 392 -8.83 2.95 -10.67
CA GLY A 392 -9.41 4.29 -10.78
C GLY A 392 -8.89 5.08 -11.99
N ASN A 393 -7.69 4.78 -12.46
CA ASN A 393 -7.12 5.38 -13.67
C ASN A 393 -7.13 4.42 -14.87
N ASN A 394 -7.46 3.15 -14.67
CA ASN A 394 -7.28 2.07 -15.65
C ASN A 394 -5.86 2.11 -16.25
N GLU A 395 -4.86 2.01 -15.37
CA GLU A 395 -3.44 2.13 -15.75
C GLU A 395 -2.57 1.04 -15.15
N ILE A 396 -1.52 0.67 -15.88
CA ILE A 396 -0.42 -0.18 -15.39
C ILE A 396 0.87 0.62 -15.35
N VAL A 397 1.64 0.44 -14.28
CA VAL A 397 2.84 1.24 -14.02
C VAL A 397 4.01 0.34 -13.64
N PHE A 398 5.12 0.49 -14.35
CA PHE A 398 6.36 -0.26 -14.15
C PHE A 398 7.51 0.71 -13.84
N PRO A 399 7.80 0.99 -12.56
CA PRO A 399 8.93 1.84 -12.17
C PRO A 399 10.28 1.30 -12.66
N ALA A 400 11.25 2.17 -12.89
CA ALA A 400 12.59 1.80 -13.36
C ALA A 400 13.29 0.79 -12.41
N GLY A 401 12.92 0.78 -11.13
CA GLY A 401 13.50 -0.12 -10.13
C GLY A 401 13.26 -1.60 -10.40
N ILE A 402 12.05 -1.96 -10.88
CA ILE A 402 11.75 -3.36 -11.24
C ILE A 402 12.32 -3.74 -12.63
N LEU A 403 12.66 -2.75 -13.45
CA LEU A 403 13.23 -2.96 -14.78
C LEU A 403 14.75 -3.18 -14.71
N GLN A 404 15.19 -4.01 -13.79
CA GLN A 404 16.55 -4.43 -13.50
C GLN A 404 16.57 -5.97 -13.30
N ALA A 405 17.75 -6.58 -13.46
CA ALA A 405 17.90 -8.01 -13.15
C ALA A 405 17.51 -8.30 -11.69
N PRO A 406 16.83 -9.42 -11.42
CA PRO A 406 16.53 -10.55 -12.31
C PRO A 406 15.22 -10.42 -13.11
N PHE A 407 14.44 -9.33 -12.97
CA PHE A 407 13.17 -9.16 -13.69
C PHE A 407 13.38 -8.84 -15.17
N TYR A 408 14.31 -7.93 -15.45
CA TYR A 408 14.64 -7.50 -16.81
C TYR A 408 16.14 -7.27 -16.97
N ASP A 409 16.72 -7.80 -18.04
CA ASP A 409 18.09 -7.56 -18.46
C ASP A 409 18.12 -7.37 -20.00
N PRO A 410 18.55 -6.20 -20.53
CA PRO A 410 18.60 -5.97 -21.97
C PRO A 410 19.59 -6.89 -22.71
N GLN A 411 20.47 -7.60 -21.98
CA GLN A 411 21.43 -8.55 -22.53
C GLN A 411 20.98 -10.02 -22.39
N ALA A 412 19.88 -10.28 -21.69
CA ALA A 412 19.35 -11.62 -21.54
C ALA A 412 18.61 -12.10 -22.80
N GLU A 413 18.50 -13.43 -22.95
CA GLU A 413 17.64 -14.00 -23.99
C GLU A 413 16.18 -13.54 -23.82
N PRO A 414 15.45 -13.27 -24.91
CA PRO A 414 14.08 -12.77 -24.84
C PRO A 414 13.14 -13.63 -23.98
N VAL A 415 13.34 -14.95 -23.95
CA VAL A 415 12.55 -15.87 -23.13
C VAL A 415 12.76 -15.63 -21.63
N ALA A 416 13.96 -15.25 -21.21
CA ALA A 416 14.23 -14.93 -19.82
C ALA A 416 13.52 -13.63 -19.38
N ASN A 417 13.55 -12.58 -20.20
CA ASN A 417 12.79 -11.35 -19.93
C ASN A 417 11.27 -11.60 -20.00
N LEU A 418 10.82 -12.49 -20.85
CA LEU A 418 9.41 -12.88 -20.90
C LEU A 418 8.98 -13.62 -19.62
N GLY A 419 9.79 -14.55 -19.10
CA GLY A 419 9.55 -15.24 -17.84
C GLY A 419 9.74 -14.37 -16.60
N GLY A 420 10.58 -13.33 -16.68
CA GLY A 420 10.80 -12.32 -15.66
C GLY A 420 9.75 -11.21 -15.71
N ILE A 421 10.12 -10.07 -16.30
CA ILE A 421 9.24 -8.88 -16.35
C ILE A 421 7.95 -9.15 -17.12
N GLY A 422 7.97 -10.02 -18.14
CA GLY A 422 6.77 -10.39 -18.88
C GLY A 422 5.70 -11.03 -18.01
N ALA A 423 6.08 -11.87 -17.05
CA ALA A 423 5.14 -12.45 -16.07
C ALA A 423 4.50 -11.35 -15.20
N VAL A 424 5.30 -10.38 -14.74
CA VAL A 424 4.80 -9.22 -13.96
C VAL A 424 3.86 -8.37 -14.80
N ILE A 425 4.20 -8.10 -16.06
CA ILE A 425 3.33 -7.33 -16.97
C ILE A 425 1.99 -8.04 -17.17
N GLY A 426 2.01 -9.34 -17.40
CA GLY A 426 0.78 -10.13 -17.53
C GLY A 426 -0.06 -10.14 -16.25
N HIS A 427 0.58 -10.17 -15.09
CA HIS A 427 -0.05 -10.04 -13.78
C HIS A 427 -0.77 -8.70 -13.64
N GLU A 428 -0.10 -7.56 -13.91
CA GLU A 428 -0.71 -6.23 -13.80
C GLU A 428 -1.86 -6.02 -14.80
N ILE A 429 -1.75 -6.55 -16.01
CA ILE A 429 -2.87 -6.50 -16.98
C ILE A 429 -4.04 -7.33 -16.49
N THR A 430 -3.78 -8.48 -15.85
CA THR A 430 -4.84 -9.35 -15.31
C THR A 430 -5.61 -8.67 -14.18
N HIS A 431 -4.98 -7.80 -13.41
CA HIS A 431 -5.65 -7.01 -12.37
C HIS A 431 -6.81 -6.15 -12.92
N ALA A 432 -6.82 -5.80 -14.20
CA ALA A 432 -7.99 -5.15 -14.79
C ALA A 432 -9.26 -6.03 -14.77
N PHE A 433 -9.09 -7.34 -14.62
CA PHE A 433 -10.14 -8.37 -14.76
C PHE A 433 -10.23 -9.31 -13.55
N ASP A 434 -9.50 -9.06 -12.46
CA ASP A 434 -9.60 -9.80 -11.22
C ASP A 434 -10.87 -9.46 -10.42
N THR A 435 -11.00 -9.97 -9.19
CA THR A 435 -12.19 -9.76 -8.35
C THR A 435 -12.41 -8.31 -7.91
N SER A 436 -11.38 -7.49 -7.90
CA SER A 436 -11.43 -6.05 -7.60
C SER A 436 -11.53 -5.21 -8.87
N GLY A 437 -10.54 -5.34 -9.78
CA GLY A 437 -10.47 -4.51 -10.98
C GLY A 437 -11.64 -4.71 -11.92
N SER A 438 -12.23 -5.91 -11.98
CA SER A 438 -13.42 -6.18 -12.80
C SER A 438 -14.67 -5.36 -12.44
N GLN A 439 -14.67 -4.69 -11.28
CA GLN A 439 -15.75 -3.81 -10.84
C GLN A 439 -15.66 -2.40 -11.45
N TYR A 440 -14.54 -2.06 -12.11
CA TYR A 440 -14.29 -0.75 -12.71
C TYR A 440 -14.38 -0.83 -14.24
N ASP A 441 -14.93 0.22 -14.86
CA ASP A 441 -15.02 0.33 -16.32
C ASP A 441 -13.71 0.82 -16.98
N GLU A 442 -13.77 1.04 -18.30
CA GLU A 442 -12.63 1.49 -19.10
C GLU A 442 -12.11 2.89 -18.74
N LYS A 443 -12.89 3.66 -17.99
CA LYS A 443 -12.51 5.01 -17.53
C LYS A 443 -12.00 5.02 -16.10
N GLY A 444 -12.14 3.89 -15.39
CA GLY A 444 -11.84 3.76 -13.97
C GLY A 444 -12.99 4.11 -13.04
N ASN A 445 -14.23 4.12 -13.55
CA ASN A 445 -15.40 4.30 -12.71
C ASN A 445 -15.91 2.97 -12.17
N LEU A 446 -16.28 2.92 -10.91
CA LEU A 446 -16.97 1.80 -10.29
C LEU A 446 -18.32 1.63 -10.97
N ARG A 447 -18.44 0.65 -11.84
CA ARG A 447 -19.60 0.38 -12.68
C ARG A 447 -19.74 -1.10 -12.98
N ASP A 448 -20.92 -1.67 -12.74
CA ASP A 448 -21.22 -3.03 -13.15
C ASP A 448 -21.46 -3.08 -14.67
N TRP A 449 -20.47 -3.60 -15.41
CA TRP A 449 -20.48 -3.73 -16.86
C TRP A 449 -20.69 -5.17 -17.33
N TRP A 450 -20.82 -6.10 -16.38
CA TRP A 450 -21.05 -7.51 -16.64
C TRP A 450 -22.52 -7.82 -16.92
N THR A 451 -22.81 -8.87 -17.69
CA THR A 451 -24.12 -9.50 -17.56
C THR A 451 -24.21 -10.23 -16.23
N ALA A 452 -25.42 -10.35 -15.67
CA ALA A 452 -25.61 -11.06 -14.41
C ALA A 452 -25.12 -12.53 -14.47
N GLN A 453 -25.30 -13.17 -15.64
CA GLN A 453 -24.85 -14.53 -15.89
C GLN A 453 -23.33 -14.63 -15.87
N ASP A 454 -22.64 -13.74 -16.59
CA ASP A 454 -21.17 -13.76 -16.68
C ASP A 454 -20.54 -13.41 -15.34
N LYS A 455 -21.10 -12.44 -14.60
CA LYS A 455 -20.67 -12.07 -13.25
C LYS A 455 -20.78 -13.25 -12.28
N GLN A 456 -21.89 -14.02 -12.35
CA GLN A 456 -22.07 -15.21 -11.54
C GLN A 456 -21.04 -16.30 -11.91
N HIS A 457 -20.84 -16.52 -13.21
CA HIS A 457 -19.87 -17.52 -13.68
C HIS A 457 -18.43 -17.16 -13.28
N PHE A 458 -18.05 -15.88 -13.38
CA PHE A 458 -16.74 -15.40 -12.91
C PHE A 458 -16.54 -15.65 -11.41
N ARG A 459 -17.57 -15.41 -10.57
CA ARG A 459 -17.53 -15.73 -9.14
C ARG A 459 -17.31 -17.23 -8.87
N GLU A 460 -17.92 -18.09 -9.69
CA GLU A 460 -17.72 -19.55 -9.60
C GLU A 460 -16.30 -19.96 -9.98
N LEU A 461 -15.71 -19.30 -10.99
CA LEU A 461 -14.31 -19.52 -11.37
C LEU A 461 -13.35 -19.01 -10.29
N ALA A 462 -13.60 -17.82 -9.72
CA ALA A 462 -12.82 -17.29 -8.62
C ALA A 462 -12.88 -18.20 -7.38
N GLN A 463 -14.06 -18.79 -7.09
CA GLN A 463 -14.19 -19.76 -6.00
C GLN A 463 -13.32 -21.00 -6.21
N LYS A 464 -13.19 -21.49 -7.45
CA LYS A 464 -12.27 -22.60 -7.74
C LYS A 464 -10.80 -22.24 -7.48
N VAL A 465 -10.40 -20.99 -7.72
CA VAL A 465 -9.06 -20.50 -7.35
C VAL A 465 -8.90 -20.49 -5.84
N ILE A 466 -9.89 -19.97 -5.11
CA ILE A 466 -9.89 -19.99 -3.63
C ILE A 466 -9.71 -21.42 -3.13
N ASP A 467 -10.58 -22.33 -3.55
CA ASP A 467 -10.56 -23.74 -3.13
C ASP A 467 -9.23 -24.42 -3.46
N TYR A 468 -8.63 -24.10 -4.61
CA TYR A 468 -7.33 -24.61 -5.04
C TYR A 468 -6.19 -24.16 -4.11
N TYR A 469 -6.12 -22.87 -3.80
CA TYR A 469 -5.08 -22.31 -2.94
C TYR A 469 -5.28 -22.69 -1.47
N ASP A 470 -6.51 -22.90 -1.02
CA ASP A 470 -6.83 -23.42 0.31
C ASP A 470 -6.31 -24.87 0.53
N THR A 471 -5.92 -25.57 -0.52
CA THR A 471 -5.23 -26.88 -0.40
C THR A 471 -3.74 -26.77 -0.10
N MET A 472 -3.17 -25.57 -0.09
CA MET A 472 -1.72 -25.37 -0.01
C MET A 472 -1.28 -24.93 1.38
N GLU A 473 -0.06 -25.34 1.72
CA GLU A 473 0.56 -25.05 3.00
C GLU A 473 2.02 -24.62 2.81
N VAL A 474 2.47 -23.65 3.59
CA VAL A 474 3.88 -23.22 3.64
C VAL A 474 4.35 -23.24 5.08
N ASN A 475 5.35 -24.10 5.38
CA ASN A 475 5.92 -24.27 6.72
C ASN A 475 4.86 -24.55 7.83
N GLY A 476 3.83 -25.33 7.52
CA GLY A 476 2.76 -25.67 8.47
C GLY A 476 1.66 -24.60 8.58
N ILE A 477 1.72 -23.52 7.78
CA ILE A 477 0.69 -22.47 7.74
C ILE A 477 -0.13 -22.63 6.47
N GLN A 478 -1.44 -22.75 6.63
CA GLN A 478 -2.38 -22.88 5.51
C GLN A 478 -2.48 -21.56 4.75
N VAL A 479 -2.46 -21.62 3.41
CA VAL A 479 -2.74 -20.46 2.56
C VAL A 479 -4.20 -20.07 2.71
N ASN A 480 -4.49 -18.77 2.83
CA ASN A 480 -5.84 -18.23 2.81
C ASN A 480 -6.19 -17.83 1.37
N GLY A 481 -6.83 -18.74 0.64
CA GLY A 481 -7.23 -18.51 -0.76
C GLY A 481 -8.18 -17.33 -0.92
N THR A 482 -9.05 -17.06 0.05
CA THR A 482 -9.95 -15.90 0.03
C THR A 482 -9.17 -14.58 0.11
N LEU A 483 -8.19 -14.48 1.00
CA LEU A 483 -7.34 -13.30 1.13
C LEU A 483 -6.54 -13.03 -0.15
N SER A 484 -6.03 -14.10 -0.77
CA SER A 484 -5.09 -14.00 -1.89
C SER A 484 -5.72 -14.19 -3.28
N VAL A 485 -7.04 -14.32 -3.40
CA VAL A 485 -7.70 -14.66 -4.67
C VAL A 485 -7.40 -13.67 -5.80
N THR A 486 -7.41 -12.38 -5.50
CA THR A 486 -7.14 -11.30 -6.48
C THR A 486 -5.76 -11.45 -7.09
N GLU A 487 -4.75 -11.62 -6.25
CA GLU A 487 -3.36 -11.80 -6.64
C GLU A 487 -3.11 -13.14 -7.35
N ASN A 488 -3.74 -14.20 -6.85
CA ASN A 488 -3.62 -15.53 -7.45
C ASN A 488 -4.24 -15.60 -8.86
N ILE A 489 -5.35 -14.91 -9.09
CA ILE A 489 -5.95 -14.75 -10.42
C ILE A 489 -4.99 -14.00 -11.35
N ALA A 490 -4.37 -12.93 -10.85
CA ALA A 490 -3.41 -12.14 -11.61
C ALA A 490 -2.17 -12.96 -12.02
N ASP A 491 -1.62 -13.77 -11.10
CA ASP A 491 -0.51 -14.67 -11.40
C ASP A 491 -0.87 -15.74 -12.44
N LEU A 492 -2.01 -16.40 -12.28
CA LEU A 492 -2.48 -17.42 -13.23
C LEU A 492 -2.66 -16.84 -14.64
N GLY A 493 -3.27 -15.67 -14.75
CA GLY A 493 -3.47 -14.98 -16.02
C GLY A 493 -2.14 -14.55 -16.65
N GLY A 494 -1.24 -13.97 -15.85
CA GLY A 494 0.08 -13.53 -16.30
C GLY A 494 0.91 -14.67 -16.90
N VAL A 495 1.06 -15.77 -16.15
CA VAL A 495 1.84 -16.94 -16.61
C VAL A 495 1.18 -17.61 -17.80
N SER A 496 -0.13 -17.69 -17.84
CA SER A 496 -0.86 -18.22 -18.99
C SER A 496 -0.55 -17.43 -20.26
N CYS A 497 -0.54 -16.09 -20.19
CA CYS A 497 -0.23 -15.23 -21.34
C CYS A 497 1.21 -15.40 -21.83
N ILE A 498 2.19 -15.37 -20.93
CA ILE A 498 3.60 -15.52 -21.37
C ILE A 498 3.89 -16.92 -21.92
N THR A 499 3.20 -17.95 -21.43
CA THR A 499 3.30 -19.32 -21.95
C THR A 499 2.80 -19.37 -23.41
N GLU A 500 1.68 -18.72 -23.73
CA GLU A 500 1.17 -18.65 -25.10
C GLU A 500 2.16 -17.95 -26.03
N ILE A 501 2.69 -16.78 -25.64
CA ILE A 501 3.71 -16.06 -26.40
C ILE A 501 4.95 -16.92 -26.65
N ALA A 502 5.41 -17.62 -25.61
CA ALA A 502 6.59 -18.49 -25.71
C ALA A 502 6.37 -19.64 -26.70
N ARG A 503 5.18 -20.24 -26.68
CA ARG A 503 4.79 -21.30 -27.65
C ARG A 503 4.74 -20.78 -29.09
N GLU A 504 4.10 -19.63 -29.31
CA GLU A 504 3.99 -19.01 -30.63
C GLU A 504 5.36 -18.67 -31.23
N LYS A 505 6.30 -18.24 -30.37
CA LYS A 505 7.67 -17.89 -30.79
C LYS A 505 8.62 -19.10 -30.81
N GLY A 506 8.18 -20.28 -30.38
CA GLY A 506 9.03 -21.48 -30.30
C GLY A 506 10.13 -21.39 -29.24
N TYR A 507 9.92 -20.62 -28.17
CA TYR A 507 10.86 -20.53 -27.06
C TYR A 507 10.82 -21.79 -26.20
N ASP A 508 11.93 -22.07 -25.50
CA ASP A 508 11.98 -23.17 -24.54
C ASP A 508 11.18 -22.83 -23.28
N LEU A 509 10.08 -23.57 -23.05
CA LEU A 509 9.23 -23.39 -21.89
C LEU A 509 9.93 -23.68 -20.57
N LYS A 510 10.99 -24.50 -20.54
CA LYS A 510 11.77 -24.73 -19.32
C LYS A 510 12.53 -23.47 -18.93
N GLU A 511 13.11 -22.77 -19.88
CA GLU A 511 13.78 -21.49 -19.65
C GLU A 511 12.80 -20.43 -19.20
N LEU A 512 11.60 -20.36 -19.80
CA LEU A 512 10.53 -19.45 -19.39
C LEU A 512 10.15 -19.65 -17.92
N TYR A 513 9.81 -20.89 -17.54
CA TYR A 513 9.35 -21.20 -16.18
C TYR A 513 10.49 -21.13 -15.16
N HIS A 514 11.73 -21.37 -15.57
CA HIS A 514 12.90 -21.15 -14.72
C HIS A 514 13.07 -19.66 -14.42
N ALA A 515 13.00 -18.79 -15.42
CA ALA A 515 13.08 -17.34 -15.24
C ALA A 515 11.96 -16.84 -14.32
N TYR A 516 10.72 -17.34 -14.51
CA TYR A 516 9.61 -17.05 -13.60
C TYR A 516 9.88 -17.50 -12.16
N GLY A 517 10.45 -18.70 -11.97
CA GLY A 517 10.83 -19.18 -10.65
C GLY A 517 11.91 -18.34 -9.97
N VAL A 518 12.85 -17.78 -10.75
CA VAL A 518 13.96 -16.95 -10.25
C VAL A 518 13.45 -15.64 -9.65
N ILE A 519 12.48 -14.96 -10.26
CA ILE A 519 11.97 -13.68 -9.73
C ILE A 519 11.22 -13.83 -8.40
N TRP A 520 10.71 -15.03 -8.10
CA TRP A 520 10.01 -15.36 -6.84
C TRP A 520 10.85 -16.19 -5.87
N ALA A 521 12.14 -16.38 -6.13
CA ALA A 521 13.06 -17.12 -5.25
C ALA A 521 13.33 -16.32 -3.96
N THR A 522 12.36 -16.29 -3.07
CA THR A 522 12.37 -15.58 -1.79
C THR A 522 12.61 -16.52 -0.61
N LYS A 523 13.21 -15.99 0.45
CA LYS A 523 13.39 -16.68 1.71
C LYS A 523 12.84 -15.83 2.84
N TYR A 524 11.97 -16.42 3.64
CA TYR A 524 11.30 -15.77 4.76
C TYR A 524 11.81 -16.30 6.11
N ARG A 525 11.76 -15.47 7.13
CA ARG A 525 11.83 -15.88 8.54
C ARG A 525 10.45 -16.33 8.99
N ASP A 526 10.36 -17.24 9.93
CA ASP A 526 9.08 -17.83 10.35
C ASP A 526 8.10 -16.77 10.88
N GLU A 527 8.59 -15.82 11.68
CA GLU A 527 7.77 -14.71 12.22
C GLU A 527 7.22 -13.80 11.12
N TYR A 528 8.03 -13.52 10.09
CA TYR A 528 7.59 -12.71 8.96
C TYR A 528 6.67 -13.49 8.03
N LEU A 529 6.94 -14.78 7.80
CA LEU A 529 6.07 -15.65 7.01
C LEU A 529 4.67 -15.73 7.63
N SER A 530 4.57 -15.99 8.95
CA SER A 530 3.28 -16.00 9.66
C SER A 530 2.53 -14.67 9.50
N TYR A 531 3.24 -13.55 9.56
CA TYR A 531 2.64 -12.23 9.37
C TYR A 531 2.08 -12.04 7.95
N ILE A 532 2.87 -12.34 6.89
CA ILE A 532 2.40 -12.15 5.51
C ILE A 532 1.26 -13.12 5.17
N MET A 533 1.31 -14.36 5.63
CA MET A 533 0.22 -15.33 5.43
C MET A 533 -1.13 -14.88 5.99
N THR A 534 -1.11 -13.97 6.96
CA THR A 534 -2.33 -13.45 7.63
C THR A 534 -2.72 -12.06 7.14
N ASN A 535 -1.75 -11.27 6.65
CA ASN A 535 -1.92 -9.82 6.45
C ASN A 535 -1.57 -9.31 5.05
N ASP A 536 -1.07 -10.17 4.16
CA ASP A 536 -0.73 -9.82 2.78
C ASP A 536 -1.69 -10.52 1.81
N THR A 537 -2.14 -9.80 0.80
CA THR A 537 -2.97 -10.37 -0.27
C THR A 537 -2.16 -11.25 -1.22
N HIS A 538 -0.84 -11.11 -1.24
CA HIS A 538 0.03 -11.95 -2.06
C HIS A 538 0.34 -13.29 -1.37
N SER A 539 0.25 -14.36 -2.12
CA SER A 539 0.78 -15.65 -1.71
C SER A 539 2.32 -15.58 -1.59
N PRO A 540 2.96 -16.33 -0.67
CA PRO A 540 4.42 -16.41 -0.59
C PRO A 540 5.05 -16.85 -1.92
N GLY A 541 6.27 -16.39 -2.22
CA GLY A 541 6.94 -16.65 -3.49
C GLY A 541 6.97 -18.13 -3.91
N ILE A 542 7.17 -19.04 -2.96
CA ILE A 542 7.12 -20.50 -3.25
C ILE A 542 5.72 -20.93 -3.73
N THR A 543 4.66 -20.36 -3.17
CA THR A 543 3.28 -20.65 -3.59
C THR A 543 2.99 -20.01 -4.94
N ARG A 544 3.41 -18.75 -5.18
CA ARG A 544 3.27 -18.09 -6.47
C ARG A 544 3.86 -18.92 -7.62
N VAL A 545 5.00 -19.57 -7.40
CA VAL A 545 5.61 -20.44 -8.40
C VAL A 545 4.90 -21.80 -8.48
N ASN A 546 4.83 -22.52 -7.35
CA ASN A 546 4.40 -23.91 -7.37
C ASN A 546 2.92 -24.07 -7.70
N ALA A 547 2.05 -23.17 -7.18
CA ALA A 547 0.63 -23.22 -7.46
C ALA A 547 0.34 -22.90 -8.93
N VAL A 548 0.92 -21.80 -9.43
CA VAL A 548 0.68 -21.36 -10.80
C VAL A 548 1.19 -22.37 -11.81
N LEU A 549 2.41 -22.91 -11.65
CA LEU A 549 2.96 -23.91 -12.57
C LEU A 549 2.22 -25.24 -12.48
N SER A 550 1.77 -25.65 -11.28
CA SER A 550 0.94 -26.86 -11.13
C SER A 550 -0.45 -26.72 -11.77
N ALA A 551 -0.93 -25.51 -11.99
CA ALA A 551 -2.17 -25.23 -12.74
C ALA A 551 -1.94 -25.07 -14.25
N THR A 552 -0.69 -24.97 -14.72
CA THR A 552 -0.35 -24.69 -16.13
C THR A 552 -0.09 -26.00 -16.88
N ASP A 553 -0.93 -26.32 -17.88
CA ASP A 553 -0.85 -27.60 -18.64
C ASP A 553 0.48 -27.81 -19.36
N ASP A 554 1.02 -26.76 -19.96
CA ASP A 554 2.29 -26.77 -20.70
C ASP A 554 3.49 -27.11 -19.78
N PHE A 555 3.41 -26.82 -18.49
CA PHE A 555 4.43 -27.17 -17.50
C PHE A 555 4.61 -28.70 -17.40
N TYR A 556 3.52 -29.45 -17.46
CA TYR A 556 3.56 -30.92 -17.42
C TYR A 556 4.31 -31.51 -18.61
N THR A 557 4.06 -30.98 -19.79
CA THR A 557 4.76 -31.42 -21.00
C THR A 557 6.24 -31.00 -20.97
N ALA A 558 6.52 -29.76 -20.57
CA ALA A 558 7.88 -29.23 -20.54
C ALA A 558 8.80 -29.99 -19.58
N PHE A 559 8.32 -30.31 -18.38
CA PHE A 559 9.12 -30.98 -17.34
C PHE A 559 8.87 -32.49 -17.22
N GLY A 560 7.90 -33.04 -17.96
CA GLY A 560 7.55 -34.45 -17.91
C GLY A 560 6.89 -34.88 -16.58
N VAL A 561 6.15 -33.97 -15.95
CA VAL A 561 5.45 -34.18 -14.68
C VAL A 561 4.35 -35.21 -14.81
N ARG A 562 4.28 -36.12 -13.86
CA ARG A 562 3.37 -37.30 -13.87
C ARG A 562 2.69 -37.45 -12.52
N GLU A 563 1.61 -38.25 -12.49
CA GLU A 563 0.96 -38.67 -11.25
C GLU A 563 1.97 -39.26 -10.26
N GLY A 564 1.97 -38.77 -9.04
CA GLY A 564 2.93 -39.09 -7.97
C GLY A 564 4.04 -38.06 -7.78
N ASP A 565 4.27 -37.16 -8.71
CA ASP A 565 5.19 -36.03 -8.52
C ASP A 565 4.56 -34.96 -7.62
N GLY A 566 5.37 -34.24 -6.82
CA GLY A 566 4.91 -33.28 -5.82
C GLY A 566 4.08 -32.12 -6.40
N MET A 567 4.37 -31.70 -7.64
CA MET A 567 3.65 -30.62 -8.32
C MET A 567 2.50 -31.13 -9.22
N TYR A 568 2.24 -32.45 -9.24
CA TYR A 568 1.13 -32.99 -10.04
C TYR A 568 -0.22 -32.58 -9.46
N ARG A 569 -1.11 -32.10 -10.31
CA ARG A 569 -2.54 -31.91 -10.05
C ARG A 569 -3.32 -32.53 -11.20
N ARG A 570 -4.45 -33.18 -10.89
CA ARG A 570 -5.32 -33.74 -11.92
C ARG A 570 -5.87 -32.59 -12.80
N PRO A 571 -6.10 -32.82 -14.10
CA PRO A 571 -6.59 -31.75 -15.00
C PRO A 571 -7.85 -31.03 -14.48
N GLU A 572 -8.80 -31.79 -13.90
CA GLU A 572 -10.04 -31.24 -13.33
C GLU A 572 -9.83 -30.38 -12.08
N ASP A 573 -8.69 -30.50 -11.40
CA ASP A 573 -8.34 -29.75 -10.18
C ASP A 573 -7.54 -28.47 -10.50
N ARG A 574 -7.19 -28.23 -11.76
CA ARG A 574 -6.43 -27.06 -12.20
C ARG A 574 -7.38 -25.90 -12.47
N PRO A 575 -7.28 -24.76 -11.77
CA PRO A 575 -8.14 -23.62 -12.07
C PRO A 575 -7.75 -22.95 -13.40
N HIS A 576 -8.75 -22.64 -14.22
CA HIS A 576 -8.61 -21.87 -15.46
C HIS A 576 -9.64 -20.75 -15.43
N ILE A 577 -9.18 -19.51 -15.55
CA ILE A 577 -10.06 -18.33 -15.61
C ILE A 577 -9.90 -17.63 -16.98
N TRP A 578 -8.65 -17.31 -17.33
CA TRP A 578 -8.28 -16.52 -18.50
C TRP A 578 -7.56 -17.33 -19.57
#